data_1dd48ae6cb56bf57e40d7374276907d5
#
_entry.id   1dd48ae6cb56bf57e40d7374276907d5
#
_cell.length_a   1.000
_cell.length_b   1.000
_cell.length_c   1.000
_cell.angle_alpha   90.00
_cell.angle_beta   90.00
_cell.angle_gamma   90.00
#
_symmetry.space_group_name_H-M   'P 1'
#
loop_
_entity.id
_entity.type
_entity.pdbx_description
1 polymer ?
#
loop_
_entity_poly.entity_id
_entity_poly.type
_entity_poly.pdbx_seq_one_letter_code
_entity_poly.pdbx_strand_id
1 'polypeptide(L)'
;MFEVSVEYSFAAGHALRGYKGKCENVHGHNYKVRVTVEGEKLNSIGLLMDFSDLRAALKLLVEQFDHHFLNDLEPFREMNPSAENLACYLGTELQSKIQGDGLRVGKVTVWETDTTSASYRPA
;
A
#
# COMPACT_ATOMS: atom_id res chain seq x y z
N MET A 1 18.46 2.69 -13.81
CA MET A 1 17.30 2.28 -12.98
C MET A 1 16.30 3.41 -12.98
N PHE A 2 15.07 3.12 -13.35
CA PHE A 2 13.97 4.07 -13.32
C PHE A 2 13.00 3.72 -12.21
N GLU A 3 12.26 4.71 -11.72
CA GLU A 3 11.17 4.52 -10.79
C GLU A 3 9.95 5.28 -11.27
N VAL A 4 8.79 4.68 -11.14
CA VAL A 4 7.49 5.34 -11.31
C VAL A 4 6.68 5.16 -10.04
N SER A 5 5.90 6.18 -9.69
CA SER A 5 5.11 6.14 -8.45
C SER A 5 3.71 6.66 -8.72
N VAL A 6 2.74 6.08 -8.02
CA VAL A 6 1.37 6.59 -7.96
C VAL A 6 0.93 6.65 -6.50
N GLU A 7 -0.05 7.51 -6.23
CA GLU A 7 -0.64 7.65 -4.91
C GLU A 7 -2.14 7.41 -4.99
N TYR A 8 -2.71 6.87 -3.92
CA TYR A 8 -4.12 6.67 -3.77
C TYR A 8 -4.51 6.83 -2.31
N SER A 9 -5.68 7.41 -2.05
CA SER A 9 -6.17 7.64 -0.69
C SER A 9 -7.41 6.82 -0.41
N PHE A 10 -7.56 6.39 0.83
CA PHE A 10 -8.76 5.70 1.30
C PHE A 10 -8.97 5.98 2.78
N ALA A 11 -10.22 5.86 3.23
CA ALA A 11 -10.60 6.04 4.62
C ALA A 11 -10.91 4.67 5.24
N ALA A 12 -10.36 4.39 6.41
CA ALA A 12 -10.64 3.14 7.10
C ALA A 12 -10.43 3.30 8.59
N GLY A 13 -11.09 2.43 9.36
CA GLY A 13 -10.89 2.34 10.80
C GLY A 13 -9.99 1.18 11.16
N HIS A 14 -9.33 1.30 12.30
CA HIS A 14 -8.56 0.21 12.87
C HIS A 14 -8.43 0.35 14.38
N ALA A 15 -7.94 -0.73 15.01
CA ALA A 15 -7.50 -0.73 16.40
C ALA A 15 -6.26 -1.60 16.48
N LEU A 16 -5.25 -1.14 17.25
CA LEU A 16 -4.02 -1.91 17.43
C LEU A 16 -4.13 -2.77 18.69
N ARG A 17 -4.20 -4.07 18.50
CA ARG A 17 -4.28 -5.03 19.60
C ARG A 17 -2.94 -5.10 20.33
N GLY A 18 -2.99 -5.14 21.66
CA GLY A 18 -1.79 -5.22 22.48
C GLY A 18 -1.05 -3.90 22.68
N TYR A 19 -1.54 -2.82 22.08
CA TYR A 19 -0.97 -1.49 22.28
C TYR A 19 -1.68 -0.81 23.45
N LYS A 20 -0.92 -0.37 24.44
CA LYS A 20 -1.47 0.34 25.60
C LYS A 20 -1.52 1.83 25.32
N GLY A 21 -2.73 2.36 25.10
CA GLY A 21 -2.93 3.77 24.79
C GLY A 21 -4.12 3.98 23.84
N LYS A 22 -4.21 5.18 23.27
CA LYS A 22 -5.34 5.57 22.41
C LYS A 22 -5.49 4.68 21.17
N CYS A 23 -4.37 4.15 20.64
CA CYS A 23 -4.39 3.33 19.43
C CYS A 23 -5.03 1.97 19.62
N GLU A 24 -5.22 1.52 20.86
CA GLU A 24 -5.97 0.29 21.17
C GLU A 24 -7.47 0.47 20.95
N ASN A 25 -7.97 1.70 21.01
CA ASN A 25 -9.36 2.00 20.73
C ASN A 25 -9.61 2.07 19.23
N VAL A 26 -10.84 1.78 18.81
CA VAL A 26 -11.26 1.94 17.42
C VAL A 26 -11.16 3.41 17.03
N HIS A 27 -10.45 3.69 15.95
CA HIS A 27 -10.33 5.03 15.39
C HIS A 27 -10.13 4.93 13.88
N GLY A 28 -10.24 6.04 13.18
CA GLY A 28 -10.14 6.08 11.73
C GLY A 28 -9.08 7.06 11.24
N HIS A 29 -8.62 6.80 10.03
CA HIS A 29 -7.67 7.66 9.32
C HIS A 29 -8.09 7.83 7.87
N ASN A 30 -7.68 8.95 7.29
CA ASN A 30 -7.61 9.09 5.85
C ASN A 30 -6.21 8.67 5.42
N TYR A 31 -6.10 7.41 5.02
CA TYR A 31 -4.81 6.85 4.61
C TYR A 31 -4.43 7.35 3.22
N LYS A 32 -3.15 7.57 3.03
CA LYS A 32 -2.57 7.75 1.70
C LYS A 32 -1.53 6.66 1.48
N VAL A 33 -1.53 6.08 0.29
CA VAL A 33 -0.56 5.06 -0.11
C VAL A 33 0.19 5.55 -1.32
N ARG A 34 1.52 5.43 -1.29
CA ARG A 34 2.37 5.61 -2.46
C ARG A 34 3.04 4.28 -2.78
N VAL A 35 2.92 3.86 -4.02
CA VAL A 35 3.63 2.69 -4.53
C VAL A 35 4.66 3.14 -5.53
N THR A 36 5.88 2.63 -5.39
CA THR A 36 6.97 2.86 -6.32
C THR A 36 7.35 1.54 -6.99
N VAL A 37 7.33 1.53 -8.31
CA VAL A 37 7.78 0.40 -9.13
C VAL A 37 9.09 0.79 -9.79
N GLU A 38 10.05 -0.10 -9.82
CA GLU A 38 11.35 0.16 -10.40
C GLU A 38 11.73 -0.87 -11.46
N GLY A 39 12.62 -0.48 -12.35
CA GLY A 39 13.14 -1.32 -13.42
C GLY A 39 14.18 -0.58 -14.24
N GLU A 40 14.88 -1.32 -15.09
CA GLU A 40 15.98 -0.77 -15.88
C GLU A 40 15.59 -0.46 -17.32
N LYS A 41 14.54 -1.09 -17.84
CA LYS A 41 14.20 -1.01 -19.26
C LYS A 41 12.90 -0.26 -19.48
N LEU A 42 12.92 0.64 -20.45
CA LEU A 42 11.72 1.32 -20.93
C LEU A 42 11.14 0.56 -22.14
N ASN A 43 9.84 0.67 -22.33
CA ASN A 43 9.19 0.12 -23.51
C ASN A 43 9.45 1.00 -24.75
N SER A 44 8.84 0.63 -25.89
CA SER A 44 9.06 1.31 -27.17
C SER A 44 8.63 2.78 -27.20
N ILE A 45 7.79 3.21 -26.25
CA ILE A 45 7.35 4.59 -26.16
C ILE A 45 7.97 5.34 -24.97
N GLY A 46 8.99 4.74 -24.35
CA GLY A 46 9.74 5.40 -23.29
C GLY A 46 9.14 5.31 -21.90
N LEU A 47 8.26 4.34 -21.64
CA LEU A 47 7.64 4.14 -20.34
C LEU A 47 8.22 2.92 -19.64
N LEU A 48 8.48 3.05 -18.35
CA LEU A 48 8.75 1.90 -17.49
C LEU A 48 7.48 1.10 -17.26
N MET A 49 6.42 1.79 -16.89
CA MET A 49 5.08 1.27 -16.68
C MET A 49 4.10 2.44 -16.82
N ASP A 50 2.93 2.18 -17.38
CA ASP A 50 1.88 3.19 -17.47
C ASP A 50 1.35 3.50 -16.07
N PHE A 51 1.31 4.79 -15.71
CA PHE A 51 0.75 5.22 -14.42
C PHE A 51 -0.68 4.75 -14.23
N SER A 52 -1.48 4.72 -15.30
CA SER A 52 -2.88 4.28 -15.21
C SER A 52 -2.98 2.82 -14.81
N ASP A 53 -2.11 1.96 -15.34
CA ASP A 53 -2.09 0.54 -15.00
C ASP A 53 -1.69 0.32 -13.55
N LEU A 54 -0.67 1.04 -13.09
CA LEU A 54 -0.22 0.95 -11.70
C LEU A 54 -1.31 1.46 -10.74
N ARG A 55 -1.93 2.58 -11.08
CA ARG A 55 -3.01 3.14 -10.26
C ARG A 55 -4.22 2.21 -10.21
N ALA A 56 -4.58 1.59 -11.32
CA ALA A 56 -5.70 0.64 -11.35
C ALA A 56 -5.42 -0.59 -10.47
N ALA A 57 -4.20 -1.11 -10.48
CA ALA A 57 -3.82 -2.23 -9.63
C ALA A 57 -3.88 -1.85 -8.14
N LEU A 58 -3.37 -0.68 -7.78
CA LEU A 58 -3.42 -0.17 -6.41
C LEU A 58 -4.87 0.05 -5.96
N LYS A 59 -5.68 0.67 -6.81
CA LYS A 59 -7.09 0.95 -6.52
C LYS A 59 -7.85 -0.33 -6.17
N LEU A 60 -7.68 -1.39 -6.96
CA LEU A 60 -8.34 -2.67 -6.70
C LEU A 60 -8.02 -3.22 -5.30
N LEU A 61 -6.79 -3.06 -4.86
CA LEU A 61 -6.38 -3.53 -3.53
C LEU A 61 -6.96 -2.66 -2.42
N VAL A 62 -6.90 -1.34 -2.55
CA VAL A 62 -7.34 -0.45 -1.47
C VAL A 62 -8.85 -0.35 -1.37
N GLU A 63 -9.59 -0.62 -2.45
CA GLU A 63 -11.06 -0.60 -2.40
C GLU A 63 -11.64 -1.61 -1.42
N GLN A 64 -10.97 -2.73 -1.19
CA GLN A 64 -11.42 -3.71 -0.20
C GLN A 64 -11.36 -3.16 1.22
N PHE A 65 -10.55 -2.15 1.47
CA PHE A 65 -10.34 -1.54 2.77
C PHE A 65 -11.11 -0.24 2.96
N ASP A 66 -11.46 0.43 1.87
CA ASP A 66 -12.08 1.76 1.93
C ASP A 66 -13.43 1.70 2.62
N HIS A 67 -13.63 2.57 3.61
CA HIS A 67 -14.85 2.66 4.43
C HIS A 67 -15.15 1.37 5.21
N HIS A 68 -14.12 0.60 5.58
CA HIS A 68 -14.25 -0.61 6.37
C HIS A 68 -13.43 -0.53 7.66
N PHE A 69 -13.78 -1.38 8.60
CA PHE A 69 -12.97 -1.62 9.79
C PHE A 69 -11.94 -2.72 9.47
N LEU A 70 -10.68 -2.35 9.41
CA LEU A 70 -9.61 -3.23 8.92
C LEU A 70 -9.47 -4.52 9.74
N ASN A 71 -9.72 -4.44 11.05
CA ASN A 71 -9.61 -5.61 11.93
C ASN A 71 -10.60 -6.72 11.59
N ASP A 72 -11.67 -6.42 10.86
CA ASP A 72 -12.67 -7.41 10.42
C ASP A 72 -12.29 -8.08 9.10
N LEU A 73 -11.25 -7.62 8.43
CA LEU A 73 -10.85 -8.08 7.10
C LEU A 73 -9.56 -8.86 7.13
N GLU A 74 -9.45 -9.88 6.27
CA GLU A 74 -8.17 -10.57 6.10
C GLU A 74 -7.16 -9.66 5.38
N PRO A 75 -5.87 -9.71 5.76
CA PRO A 75 -5.29 -10.60 6.76
C PRO A 75 -5.32 -10.06 8.20
N PHE A 76 -6.06 -8.98 8.45
CA PHE A 76 -5.97 -8.19 9.69
C PHE A 76 -6.83 -8.71 10.84
N ARG A 77 -7.51 -9.84 10.67
CA ARG A 77 -8.22 -10.48 11.77
C ARG A 77 -7.26 -10.99 12.84
N GLU A 78 -6.09 -11.47 12.42
CA GLU A 78 -5.06 -12.00 13.33
C GLU A 78 -3.84 -11.10 13.42
N MET A 79 -3.53 -10.37 12.34
CA MET A 79 -2.40 -9.46 12.25
C MET A 79 -2.88 -8.04 12.50
N ASN A 80 -2.15 -7.26 13.29
CA ASN A 80 -2.52 -5.86 13.50
C ASN A 80 -2.52 -5.08 12.19
N PRO A 81 -3.56 -4.28 11.93
CA PRO A 81 -3.61 -3.40 10.77
C PRO A 81 -2.84 -2.10 11.01
N SER A 82 -1.57 -2.24 11.35
CA SER A 82 -0.65 -1.11 11.47
C SER A 82 -0.30 -0.58 10.08
N ALA A 83 0.23 0.64 10.01
CA ALA A 83 0.72 1.19 8.74
C ALA A 83 1.80 0.29 8.13
N GLU A 84 2.67 -0.29 8.96
CA GLU A 84 3.71 -1.22 8.53
C GLU A 84 3.12 -2.47 7.89
N ASN A 85 2.16 -3.09 8.53
CA ASN A 85 1.53 -4.31 8.02
C ASN A 85 0.67 -4.03 6.78
N LEU A 86 0.02 -2.86 6.70
CA LEU A 86 -0.67 -2.42 5.49
C LEU A 86 0.32 -2.27 4.33
N ALA A 87 1.45 -1.61 4.56
CA ALA A 87 2.45 -1.41 3.53
C ALA A 87 3.02 -2.75 3.03
N CYS A 88 3.31 -3.67 3.94
CA CYS A 88 3.80 -5.00 3.59
C CYS A 88 2.77 -5.79 2.78
N TYR A 89 1.52 -5.80 3.21
CA TYR A 89 0.43 -6.48 2.50
C TYR A 89 0.25 -5.94 1.09
N LEU A 90 0.17 -4.61 0.96
CA LEU A 90 -0.02 -3.98 -0.34
C LEU A 90 1.18 -4.24 -1.26
N GLY A 91 2.39 -4.17 -0.74
CA GLY A 91 3.60 -4.44 -1.52
C GLY A 91 3.66 -5.87 -2.02
N THR A 92 3.32 -6.83 -1.18
CA THR A 92 3.31 -8.25 -1.54
C THR A 92 2.25 -8.54 -2.60
N GLU A 93 1.04 -8.03 -2.41
CA GLU A 93 -0.06 -8.25 -3.36
C GLU A 93 0.22 -7.56 -4.70
N LEU A 94 0.75 -6.34 -4.68
CA LEU A 94 1.08 -5.64 -5.92
C LEU A 94 2.18 -6.34 -6.69
N GLN A 95 3.20 -6.88 -6.00
CA GLN A 95 4.27 -7.61 -6.66
C GLN A 95 3.72 -8.80 -7.46
N SER A 96 2.71 -9.47 -6.94
CA SER A 96 2.07 -10.58 -7.64
C SER A 96 1.24 -10.15 -8.85
N LYS A 97 0.82 -8.90 -8.91
CA LYS A 97 -0.04 -8.36 -9.98
C LYS A 97 0.72 -7.60 -11.04
N ILE A 98 1.91 -7.12 -10.73
CA ILE A 98 2.73 -6.38 -11.69
C ILE A 98 3.31 -7.35 -12.71
N GLN A 99 3.04 -7.04 -13.97
CA GLN A 99 3.54 -7.82 -15.10
C GLN A 99 4.46 -6.96 -15.92
N GLY A 100 5.56 -7.54 -16.33
CA GLY A 100 6.57 -6.88 -17.11
C GLY A 100 7.95 -7.38 -16.75
N ASP A 101 8.79 -7.51 -17.76
CA ASP A 101 10.14 -8.03 -17.60
C ASP A 101 10.99 -7.04 -16.78
N GLY A 102 11.53 -7.52 -15.68
CA GLY A 102 12.39 -6.72 -14.82
C GLY A 102 11.69 -5.66 -13.98
N LEU A 103 10.35 -5.65 -13.93
CA LEU A 103 9.60 -4.75 -13.07
C LEU A 103 9.47 -5.34 -11.68
N ARG A 104 9.64 -4.49 -10.66
CA ARG A 104 9.41 -4.91 -9.27
C ARG A 104 8.89 -3.76 -8.43
N VAL A 105 8.14 -4.08 -7.39
CA VAL A 105 7.78 -3.10 -6.37
C VAL A 105 9.04 -2.77 -5.57
N GLY A 106 9.42 -1.51 -5.57
CA GLY A 106 10.59 -1.05 -4.84
C GLY A 106 10.26 -0.57 -3.44
N LYS A 107 9.08 0.01 -3.27
CA LYS A 107 8.69 0.61 -1.98
C LYS A 107 7.19 0.86 -1.94
N VAL A 108 6.59 0.63 -0.78
CA VAL A 108 5.22 1.07 -0.48
C VAL A 108 5.26 1.90 0.79
N THR A 109 4.70 3.09 0.74
CA THR A 109 4.59 3.99 1.90
C THR A 109 3.12 4.20 2.22
N VAL A 110 2.76 4.03 3.48
CA VAL A 110 1.40 4.26 3.99
C VAL A 110 1.46 5.37 5.04
N TRP A 111 0.70 6.43 4.79
CA TRP A 111 0.53 7.54 5.74
C TRP A 111 -0.79 7.35 6.49
N GLU A 112 -0.73 7.33 7.81
CA GLU A 112 -1.93 7.41 8.67
C GLU A 112 -2.38 8.86 8.82
N THR A 113 -1.43 9.78 8.88
CA THR A 113 -1.65 11.22 8.94
C THR A 113 -0.70 11.89 7.95
N ASP A 114 -0.84 13.20 7.76
CA ASP A 114 0.03 13.95 6.85
C ASP A 114 1.50 13.93 7.27
N THR A 115 1.77 13.64 8.54
CA THR A 115 3.11 13.74 9.11
C THR A 115 3.68 12.41 9.61
N THR A 116 2.91 11.31 9.51
CA THR A 116 3.35 10.01 10.01
C THR A 116 3.13 8.92 8.96
N SER A 117 4.16 8.16 8.70
CA SER A 117 4.11 7.12 7.68
C SER A 117 5.01 5.93 8.04
N ALA A 118 4.71 4.82 7.43
CA ALA A 118 5.57 3.63 7.44
C ALA A 118 5.80 3.17 6.00
N SER A 119 6.95 2.60 5.75
CA SER A 119 7.31 2.10 4.42
C SER A 119 7.77 0.66 4.50
N TYR A 120 7.46 -0.09 3.46
CA TYR A 120 7.92 -1.45 3.26
C TYR A 120 8.69 -1.53 1.95
N ARG A 121 9.86 -2.13 1.99
CA ARG A 121 10.69 -2.44 0.81
C ARG A 121 10.81 -3.95 0.70
N PRO A 122 10.32 -4.55 -0.38
CA PRO A 122 10.54 -5.98 -0.60
C PRO A 122 12.03 -6.30 -0.68
N ALA A 123 12.40 -7.43 -0.13
CA ALA A 123 13.80 -7.89 -0.16
C ALA A 123 14.23 -8.34 -1.57
#